data_29ca7d73b3508417ea3d821407967772
#
_entry.id   29ca7d73b3508417ea3d821407967772
#
_cell.length_a   1.000
_cell.length_b   1.000
_cell.length_c   1.000
_cell.angle_alpha   90.00
_cell.angle_beta   90.00
_cell.angle_gamma   90.00
#
_symmetry.space_group_name_H-M   'P 1'
#
loop_
_entity.id
_entity.type
_entity.pdbx_description
1 polymer ?
#
loop_
_entity_poly.entity_id
_entity_poly.type
_entity_poly.pdbx_seq_one_letter_code
_entity_poly.pdbx_strand_id
1 'polypeptide(L)'
;MYTHPPPGAGVYNGSGGKTYGQIRNPMPGGPKAMPLIQSSEQFVANFVPPEYVIVGVLQRRFSYSFTAKTGGGKTAVLLLFAACVGAIERNIGEYIVKPGGVLYFAGENPDDVRMRWIAMADELGFELGHATVYFIPGRFKISEMRNQIIREMEAIGGEFTLIIIDTSAAYFEGDDENSNKQMGEHAARIRSLTELPGRPCIVTACHPVKNAADDNLLPKGGGNFLNEVDGNLTLARTDMTVELHWQGKFRGPEFSPIIFQLRQVTNPKLKDSDGRLLPTILASHLSEAGQQEIECAFRNRKEKLLHTIANGGDQSQTELAKKLGWYAKDGTPYKTLVSRTIKGLEKDKLVKKGLDGIELTSAGKARIKQSEIGNGAGVELDSDDGD
;
A
#
# COMPACT_ATOMS: atom_id res chain seq x y z
N MET A 1 25.04 -49.31 -33.33
CA MET A 1 26.36 -49.98 -33.40
C MET A 1 27.43 -48.93 -33.13
N TYR A 2 28.00 -48.96 -31.97
CA TYR A 2 29.43 -48.73 -31.63
C TYR A 2 29.57 -48.86 -30.13
N THR A 3 30.05 -49.98 -29.73
CA THR A 3 30.51 -50.35 -28.39
C THR A 3 31.98 -50.04 -28.26
N HIS A 4 32.41 -49.37 -27.22
CA HIS A 4 33.75 -49.51 -26.64
C HIS A 4 33.72 -49.36 -25.14
N PRO A 5 34.34 -50.30 -24.41
CA PRO A 5 34.51 -50.20 -22.96
C PRO A 5 35.83 -49.45 -22.60
N PRO A 6 35.92 -48.87 -21.36
CA PRO A 6 37.17 -48.23 -20.91
C PRO A 6 38.17 -49.27 -20.35
N PRO A 7 39.47 -48.99 -20.41
CA PRO A 7 40.52 -49.88 -19.95
C PRO A 7 40.90 -49.69 -18.48
N GLY A 8 41.21 -50.82 -17.86
CA GLY A 8 42.37 -51.04 -17.01
C GLY A 8 42.37 -50.48 -15.60
N ALA A 9 42.02 -51.36 -14.64
CA ALA A 9 42.36 -51.25 -13.24
C ALA A 9 43.86 -51.39 -13.00
N GLY A 10 44.49 -50.39 -12.38
CA GLY A 10 45.83 -50.47 -11.81
C GLY A 10 45.76 -50.75 -10.35
N VAL A 11 46.26 -51.89 -9.90
CA VAL A 11 46.44 -52.28 -8.52
C VAL A 11 47.64 -51.52 -7.93
N TYR A 12 47.44 -50.70 -6.91
CA TYR A 12 48.54 -50.20 -6.07
C TYR A 12 48.37 -50.76 -4.64
N ASN A 13 49.26 -51.69 -4.31
CA ASN A 13 49.56 -52.08 -2.94
C ASN A 13 50.47 -51.03 -2.29
N GLY A 14 50.07 -50.45 -1.19
CA GLY A 14 50.84 -49.53 -0.36
C GLY A 14 50.37 -49.55 1.08
N SER A 15 51.03 -50.36 1.90
CA SER A 15 50.88 -50.43 3.35
C SER A 15 51.26 -49.10 4.04
N GLY A 16 50.34 -48.56 4.81
CA GLY A 16 50.63 -47.39 5.67
C GLY A 16 49.39 -47.02 6.49
N GLY A 17 49.29 -47.63 7.68
CA GLY A 17 48.19 -47.39 8.59
C GLY A 17 48.17 -45.97 9.12
N LYS A 18 47.04 -45.31 8.94
CA LYS A 18 46.57 -44.19 9.79
C LYS A 18 45.18 -44.53 10.26
N THR A 19 45.07 -44.79 11.54
CA THR A 19 43.82 -44.93 12.31
C THR A 19 43.02 -43.64 12.17
N TYR A 20 41.99 -43.65 11.39
CA TYR A 20 40.96 -42.60 11.42
C TYR A 20 40.14 -42.78 12.67
N GLY A 21 40.11 -41.73 13.51
CA GLY A 21 39.35 -41.69 14.74
C GLY A 21 37.91 -42.07 14.53
N GLN A 22 37.39 -42.83 15.44
CA GLN A 22 35.98 -43.24 15.50
C GLN A 22 35.08 -41.99 15.41
N ILE A 23 34.28 -41.92 14.37
CA ILE A 23 33.15 -40.98 14.28
C ILE A 23 32.17 -41.41 15.38
N ARG A 24 32.11 -40.63 16.47
CA ARG A 24 31.09 -40.81 17.49
C ARG A 24 29.71 -40.64 16.83
N ASN A 25 28.90 -41.69 16.89
CA ASN A 25 27.50 -41.61 16.52
C ASN A 25 26.83 -40.49 17.37
N PRO A 26 26.11 -39.56 16.79
CA PRO A 26 25.37 -38.57 17.53
C PRO A 26 24.25 -39.26 18.31
N MET A 27 24.06 -38.84 19.58
CA MET A 27 22.98 -39.30 20.45
C MET A 27 21.62 -39.13 19.79
N PRO A 28 20.68 -40.05 19.93
CA PRO A 28 19.34 -39.93 19.38
C PRO A 28 18.53 -38.90 20.18
N GLY A 29 18.10 -37.79 19.56
CA GLY A 29 17.13 -36.91 20.21
C GLY A 29 17.18 -35.40 19.87
N GLY A 30 18.17 -34.89 19.12
CA GLY A 30 18.16 -33.52 18.69
C GLY A 30 17.55 -33.37 17.26
N PRO A 31 16.95 -32.23 16.88
CA PRO A 31 16.55 -32.01 15.51
C PRO A 31 17.78 -32.20 14.60
N LYS A 32 17.72 -33.16 13.68
CA LYS A 32 18.80 -33.41 12.72
C LYS A 32 19.02 -32.15 11.95
N ALA A 33 20.17 -31.50 12.08
CA ALA A 33 20.56 -30.39 11.25
C ALA A 33 20.45 -30.81 9.78
N MET A 34 19.66 -30.12 9.01
CA MET A 34 19.54 -30.38 7.57
C MET A 34 20.91 -30.20 6.92
N PRO A 35 21.31 -31.09 6.00
CA PRO A 35 22.58 -30.94 5.30
C PRO A 35 22.61 -29.66 4.50
N LEU A 36 23.76 -28.96 4.46
CA LEU A 36 23.93 -27.73 3.69
C LEU A 36 23.67 -27.97 2.18
N ILE A 37 24.14 -29.11 1.67
CA ILE A 37 23.90 -29.52 0.29
C ILE A 37 22.82 -30.60 0.30
N GLN A 38 21.75 -30.37 -0.42
CA GLN A 38 20.59 -31.24 -0.52
C GLN A 38 20.42 -31.74 -1.96
N SER A 39 20.02 -33.00 -2.14
CA SER A 39 19.54 -33.47 -3.44
C SER A 39 18.24 -32.75 -3.81
N SER A 40 17.86 -32.79 -5.10
CA SER A 40 16.58 -32.23 -5.56
C SER A 40 15.38 -32.81 -4.81
N GLU A 41 15.39 -34.12 -4.53
CA GLU A 41 14.36 -34.79 -3.75
C GLU A 41 14.32 -34.27 -2.29
N GLN A 42 15.48 -34.15 -1.63
CA GLN A 42 15.57 -33.62 -0.28
C GLN A 42 15.12 -32.15 -0.20
N PHE A 43 15.45 -31.36 -1.23
CA PHE A 43 15.09 -29.93 -1.27
C PHE A 43 13.59 -29.71 -1.34
N VAL A 44 12.85 -30.55 -2.06
CA VAL A 44 11.38 -30.43 -2.18
C VAL A 44 10.62 -31.32 -1.19
N ALA A 45 11.31 -32.20 -0.44
CA ALA A 45 10.68 -33.09 0.52
C ALA A 45 9.96 -32.27 1.61
N ASN A 46 8.69 -32.60 1.83
CA ASN A 46 7.81 -31.93 2.81
C ASN A 46 7.63 -30.42 2.57
N PHE A 47 7.89 -29.93 1.36
CA PHE A 47 7.64 -28.54 1.02
C PHE A 47 6.13 -28.25 1.03
N VAL A 48 5.74 -27.28 1.86
CA VAL A 48 4.39 -26.75 1.89
C VAL A 48 4.43 -25.36 1.25
N PRO A 49 3.72 -25.14 0.14
CA PRO A 49 3.66 -23.82 -0.49
C PRO A 49 3.17 -22.75 0.48
N PRO A 50 3.76 -21.53 0.45
CA PRO A 50 3.29 -20.42 1.28
C PRO A 50 1.85 -20.05 0.94
N GLU A 51 1.03 -19.86 1.97
CA GLU A 51 -0.33 -19.37 1.82
C GLU A 51 -0.37 -17.87 1.51
N TYR A 52 -1.51 -17.40 1.03
CA TYR A 52 -1.75 -15.98 0.87
C TYR A 52 -2.31 -15.36 2.16
N VAL A 53 -1.92 -14.13 2.44
CA VAL A 53 -2.60 -13.22 3.39
C VAL A 53 -3.73 -12.49 2.67
N ILE A 54 -3.45 -11.96 1.47
CA ILE A 54 -4.44 -11.43 0.53
C ILE A 54 -4.23 -12.20 -0.76
N VAL A 55 -5.22 -13.00 -1.15
CA VAL A 55 -5.10 -13.94 -2.28
C VAL A 55 -4.72 -13.21 -3.56
N GLY A 56 -3.65 -13.66 -4.19
CA GLY A 56 -3.09 -13.08 -5.40
C GLY A 56 -2.23 -11.83 -5.20
N VAL A 57 -2.23 -11.22 -4.00
CA VAL A 57 -1.54 -9.94 -3.73
C VAL A 57 -0.41 -10.08 -2.71
N LEU A 58 -0.71 -10.61 -1.53
CA LEU A 58 0.25 -10.76 -0.44
C LEU A 58 0.40 -12.23 -0.03
N GLN A 59 1.61 -12.76 -0.15
CA GLN A 59 1.93 -14.15 0.17
C GLN A 59 2.77 -14.23 1.44
N ARG A 60 2.48 -15.17 2.33
CA ARG A 60 3.29 -15.45 3.53
C ARG A 60 4.73 -15.80 3.15
N ARG A 61 5.68 -15.52 4.03
CA ARG A 61 7.13 -15.72 3.83
C ARG A 61 7.74 -14.79 2.78
N PHE A 62 6.95 -13.89 2.19
CA PHE A 62 7.41 -12.93 1.21
C PHE A 62 7.54 -11.55 1.85
N SER A 63 8.44 -10.73 1.30
CA SER A 63 8.68 -9.35 1.73
C SER A 63 8.32 -8.40 0.60
N TYR A 64 7.48 -7.40 0.88
CA TYR A 64 7.03 -6.42 -0.09
C TYR A 64 7.37 -5.00 0.37
N SER A 65 7.82 -4.15 -0.56
CA SER A 65 7.75 -2.71 -0.38
C SER A 65 6.36 -2.19 -0.73
N PHE A 66 5.90 -1.20 0.02
CA PHE A 66 4.64 -0.49 -0.20
C PHE A 66 4.96 0.98 -0.42
N THR A 67 5.17 1.35 -1.68
CA THR A 67 5.79 2.61 -2.06
C THR A 67 4.76 3.65 -2.48
N ALA A 68 4.78 4.82 -1.85
CA ALA A 68 3.97 5.95 -2.23
C ALA A 68 4.61 7.28 -1.82
N LYS A 69 4.27 8.35 -2.52
CA LYS A 69 4.66 9.72 -2.16
C LYS A 69 4.16 10.09 -0.77
N THR A 70 4.75 11.10 -0.16
CA THR A 70 4.26 11.66 1.11
C THR A 70 2.81 12.11 0.95
N GLY A 71 1.96 11.80 1.91
CA GLY A 71 0.52 12.07 1.84
C GLY A 71 -0.25 11.17 0.85
N GLY A 72 0.38 10.14 0.28
CA GLY A 72 -0.24 9.18 -0.65
C GLY A 72 -1.18 8.17 0.01
N GLY A 73 -1.32 8.17 1.33
CA GLY A 73 -2.28 7.31 2.04
C GLY A 73 -1.74 5.97 2.53
N LYS A 74 -0.41 5.76 2.51
CA LYS A 74 0.23 4.50 2.97
C LYS A 74 -0.33 3.98 4.30
N THR A 75 -0.16 4.76 5.36
CA THR A 75 -0.62 4.40 6.71
C THR A 75 -2.10 4.05 6.75
N ALA A 76 -2.96 4.81 6.06
CA ALA A 76 -4.41 4.57 6.06
C ALA A 76 -4.76 3.23 5.38
N VAL A 77 -4.13 2.89 4.25
CA VAL A 77 -4.37 1.62 3.54
C VAL A 77 -3.76 0.45 4.31
N LEU A 78 -2.56 0.62 4.90
CA LEU A 78 -1.91 -0.43 5.68
C LEU A 78 -2.68 -0.75 6.98
N LEU A 79 -3.28 0.24 7.64
CA LEU A 79 -4.17 0.03 8.78
C LEU A 79 -5.47 -0.68 8.35
N LEU A 80 -6.01 -0.38 7.16
CA LEU A 80 -7.14 -1.13 6.61
C LEU A 80 -6.77 -2.59 6.36
N PHE A 81 -5.58 -2.88 5.84
CA PHE A 81 -5.09 -4.26 5.69
C PHE A 81 -4.99 -4.95 7.04
N ALA A 82 -4.41 -4.27 8.04
CA ALA A 82 -4.33 -4.80 9.40
C ALA A 82 -5.72 -5.12 9.98
N ALA A 83 -6.70 -4.23 9.78
CA ALA A 83 -8.07 -4.44 10.23
C ALA A 83 -8.74 -5.62 9.51
N CYS A 84 -8.59 -5.70 8.18
CA CYS A 84 -9.18 -6.79 7.40
C CYS A 84 -8.59 -8.16 7.78
N VAL A 85 -7.31 -8.23 8.09
CA VAL A 85 -6.63 -9.49 8.48
C VAL A 85 -6.91 -9.87 9.93
N GLY A 86 -6.81 -8.91 10.86
CA GLY A 86 -6.76 -9.22 12.29
C GLY A 86 -7.93 -8.70 13.13
N ALA A 87 -8.95 -8.06 12.53
CA ALA A 87 -10.04 -7.50 13.32
C ALA A 87 -11.44 -7.79 12.78
N ILE A 88 -11.66 -7.66 11.48
CA ILE A 88 -12.99 -7.77 10.87
C ILE A 88 -13.14 -8.96 9.91
N GLU A 89 -12.06 -9.67 9.61
CA GLU A 89 -12.02 -10.83 8.71
C GLU A 89 -12.79 -10.58 7.40
N ARG A 90 -12.58 -9.40 6.82
CA ARG A 90 -13.33 -8.92 5.65
C ARG A 90 -12.44 -8.89 4.40
N ASN A 91 -13.00 -9.32 3.28
CA ASN A 91 -12.37 -9.18 1.97
C ASN A 91 -12.20 -7.71 1.55
N ILE A 92 -11.20 -7.47 0.70
CA ILE A 92 -10.96 -6.16 0.08
C ILE A 92 -11.47 -6.24 -1.35
N GLY A 93 -12.73 -5.83 -1.56
CA GLY A 93 -13.39 -6.05 -2.83
C GLY A 93 -13.52 -7.54 -3.15
N GLU A 94 -13.02 -7.93 -4.31
CA GLU A 94 -12.98 -9.33 -4.76
C GLU A 94 -11.81 -10.13 -4.15
N TYR A 95 -10.82 -9.44 -3.55
CA TYR A 95 -9.64 -10.09 -2.98
C TYR A 95 -9.93 -10.71 -1.63
N ILE A 96 -9.82 -12.03 -1.58
CA ILE A 96 -10.04 -12.82 -0.35
C ILE A 96 -8.90 -12.53 0.62
N VAL A 97 -9.26 -12.10 1.84
CA VAL A 97 -8.33 -11.91 2.95
C VAL A 97 -8.39 -13.12 3.87
N LYS A 98 -7.23 -13.67 4.22
CA LYS A 98 -7.11 -14.76 5.18
C LYS A 98 -6.89 -14.18 6.58
N PRO A 99 -7.71 -14.57 7.57
CA PRO A 99 -7.54 -14.11 8.96
C PRO A 99 -6.20 -14.52 9.55
N GLY A 100 -5.69 -13.72 10.49
CA GLY A 100 -4.46 -14.05 11.22
C GLY A 100 -3.98 -12.90 12.11
N GLY A 101 -2.94 -13.17 12.92
CA GLY A 101 -2.32 -12.16 13.74
C GLY A 101 -1.52 -11.16 12.91
N VAL A 102 -1.62 -9.89 13.27
CA VAL A 102 -0.89 -8.79 12.64
C VAL A 102 0.01 -8.11 13.67
N LEU A 103 1.27 -7.88 13.30
CA LEU A 103 2.19 -7.05 14.07
C LEU A 103 2.49 -5.76 13.30
N TYR A 104 2.15 -4.61 13.86
CA TYR A 104 2.29 -3.30 13.23
C TYR A 104 3.38 -2.48 13.92
N PHE A 105 4.45 -2.16 13.19
CA PHE A 105 5.53 -1.30 13.66
C PHE A 105 5.17 0.16 13.35
N ALA A 106 4.75 0.90 14.37
CA ALA A 106 4.33 2.30 14.26
C ALA A 106 5.52 3.23 14.58
N GLY A 107 6.45 3.37 13.63
CA GLY A 107 7.74 4.02 13.86
C GLY A 107 7.78 5.52 13.55
N GLU A 108 6.99 6.00 12.61
CA GLU A 108 7.05 7.41 12.20
C GLU A 108 6.24 8.31 13.15
N ASN A 109 4.97 8.01 13.33
CA ASN A 109 4.10 8.74 14.24
C ASN A 109 3.09 7.81 14.93
N PRO A 110 3.43 7.26 16.10
CA PRO A 110 2.55 6.36 16.83
C PRO A 110 1.21 6.98 17.22
N ASP A 111 1.15 8.28 17.46
CA ASP A 111 -0.08 8.95 17.88
C ASP A 111 -1.06 9.11 16.70
N ASP A 112 -0.57 9.41 15.49
CA ASP A 112 -1.40 9.40 14.27
C ASP A 112 -1.95 8.00 14.01
N VAL A 113 -1.13 6.95 14.19
CA VAL A 113 -1.57 5.55 14.07
C VAL A 113 -2.66 5.23 15.09
N ARG A 114 -2.51 5.65 16.37
CA ARG A 114 -3.53 5.47 17.42
C ARG A 114 -4.84 6.15 17.06
N MET A 115 -4.80 7.43 16.65
CA MET A 115 -6.00 8.16 16.24
C MET A 115 -6.73 7.49 15.10
N ARG A 116 -6.00 7.03 14.07
CA ARG A 116 -6.58 6.29 12.94
C ARG A 116 -7.17 4.96 13.38
N TRP A 117 -6.49 4.22 14.25
CA TRP A 117 -6.96 2.92 14.71
C TRP A 117 -8.23 3.02 15.55
N ILE A 118 -8.33 4.03 16.45
CA ILE A 118 -9.56 4.32 17.21
C ILE A 118 -10.70 4.67 16.27
N ALA A 119 -10.47 5.56 15.31
CA ALA A 119 -11.49 5.96 14.36
C ALA A 119 -11.91 4.80 13.43
N MET A 120 -10.97 3.94 13.05
CA MET A 120 -11.22 2.77 12.21
C MET A 120 -12.05 1.71 12.94
N ALA A 121 -11.78 1.48 14.23
CA ALA A 121 -12.56 0.56 15.04
C ALA A 121 -14.04 0.96 15.09
N ASP A 122 -14.33 2.23 15.32
CA ASP A 122 -15.71 2.73 15.34
C ASP A 122 -16.35 2.73 13.94
N GLU A 123 -15.60 3.10 12.89
CA GLU A 123 -16.10 3.14 11.51
C GLU A 123 -16.41 1.75 10.94
N LEU A 124 -15.60 0.75 11.27
CA LEU A 124 -15.74 -0.62 10.79
C LEU A 124 -16.51 -1.53 11.76
N GLY A 125 -16.79 -1.05 12.99
CA GLY A 125 -17.61 -1.73 13.97
C GLY A 125 -16.92 -2.91 14.65
N PHE A 126 -15.61 -2.81 14.97
CA PHE A 126 -14.92 -3.86 15.72
C PHE A 126 -14.43 -3.39 17.09
N GLU A 127 -14.36 -4.32 18.02
CA GLU A 127 -13.85 -4.06 19.37
C GLU A 127 -12.33 -4.21 19.42
N LEU A 128 -11.66 -3.21 19.98
CA LEU A 128 -10.19 -3.18 20.08
C LEU A 128 -9.63 -4.38 20.86
N GLY A 129 -10.35 -4.85 21.87
CA GLY A 129 -9.94 -5.99 22.70
C GLY A 129 -10.05 -7.35 22.02
N HIS A 130 -10.81 -7.46 20.95
CA HIS A 130 -10.98 -8.68 20.17
C HIS A 130 -10.10 -8.74 18.92
N ALA A 131 -9.47 -7.61 18.55
CA ALA A 131 -8.59 -7.56 17.39
C ALA A 131 -7.27 -8.30 17.67
N THR A 132 -6.86 -9.17 16.75
CA THR A 132 -5.55 -9.82 16.75
C THR A 132 -4.49 -8.97 16.07
N VAL A 133 -4.54 -7.65 16.30
CA VAL A 133 -3.59 -6.65 15.76
C VAL A 133 -2.81 -6.06 16.92
N TYR A 134 -1.50 -6.23 16.88
CA TYR A 134 -0.57 -5.81 17.92
C TYR A 134 0.35 -4.73 17.39
N PHE A 135 0.69 -3.75 18.21
CA PHE A 135 1.47 -2.59 17.79
C PHE A 135 2.78 -2.48 18.57
N ILE A 136 3.87 -2.19 17.86
CA ILE A 136 5.13 -1.75 18.48
C ILE A 136 5.30 -0.26 18.16
N PRO A 137 5.05 0.63 19.14
CA PRO A 137 5.18 2.06 18.93
C PRO A 137 6.64 2.52 19.01
N GLY A 138 6.98 3.52 18.19
CA GLY A 138 8.28 4.16 18.22
C GLY A 138 9.34 3.50 17.38
N ARG A 139 10.54 4.08 17.42
CA ARG A 139 11.70 3.64 16.64
C ARG A 139 12.61 2.75 17.48
N PHE A 140 13.12 1.70 16.86
CA PHE A 140 14.10 0.80 17.49
C PHE A 140 14.95 0.16 16.38
N LYS A 141 16.07 -0.43 16.75
CA LYS A 141 16.89 -1.22 15.85
C LYS A 141 16.34 -2.66 15.79
N ILE A 142 15.93 -3.07 14.60
CA ILE A 142 15.41 -4.44 14.37
C ILE A 142 16.45 -5.48 14.76
N SER A 143 17.74 -5.21 14.47
CA SER A 143 18.85 -6.10 14.81
C SER A 143 18.96 -6.37 16.32
N GLU A 144 18.69 -5.38 17.17
CA GLU A 144 18.76 -5.48 18.64
C GLU A 144 17.49 -6.09 19.22
N MET A 145 16.33 -5.77 18.67
CA MET A 145 15.02 -6.14 19.24
C MET A 145 14.47 -7.49 18.75
N ARG A 146 15.05 -8.07 17.70
CA ARG A 146 14.53 -9.29 17.06
C ARG A 146 14.22 -10.43 18.05
N ASN A 147 15.12 -10.71 18.97
CA ASN A 147 14.93 -11.79 19.95
C ASN A 147 13.84 -11.47 20.99
N GLN A 148 13.66 -10.19 21.34
CA GLN A 148 12.56 -9.76 22.20
C GLN A 148 11.23 -9.92 21.49
N ILE A 149 11.15 -9.47 20.22
CA ILE A 149 9.94 -9.63 19.37
C ILE A 149 9.54 -11.10 19.30
N ILE A 150 10.49 -12.03 19.07
CA ILE A 150 10.22 -13.47 19.04
C ILE A 150 9.57 -13.93 20.36
N ARG A 151 10.19 -13.61 21.50
CA ARG A 151 9.67 -14.00 22.80
C ARG A 151 8.27 -13.47 23.08
N GLU A 152 8.01 -12.21 22.70
CA GLU A 152 6.70 -11.59 22.89
C GLU A 152 5.64 -12.19 21.95
N MET A 153 5.99 -12.47 20.68
CA MET A 153 5.10 -13.17 19.75
C MET A 153 4.75 -14.58 20.27
N GLU A 154 5.72 -15.31 20.79
CA GLU A 154 5.50 -16.63 21.39
C GLU A 154 4.63 -16.56 22.65
N ALA A 155 4.83 -15.53 23.49
CA ALA A 155 4.04 -15.33 24.71
C ALA A 155 2.58 -14.92 24.40
N ILE A 156 2.35 -14.13 23.38
CA ILE A 156 1.00 -13.78 22.89
C ILE A 156 0.32 -15.04 22.36
N GLY A 157 1.07 -15.89 21.68
CA GLY A 157 0.53 -17.08 21.00
C GLY A 157 -0.23 -16.71 19.73
N GLY A 158 -0.85 -17.74 19.11
CA GLY A 158 -1.53 -17.58 17.84
C GLY A 158 -0.57 -17.50 16.65
N GLU A 159 -1.11 -17.34 15.48
CA GLU A 159 -0.35 -17.35 14.23
C GLU A 159 -0.26 -15.92 13.65
N PHE A 160 0.94 -15.33 13.69
CA PHE A 160 1.21 -14.07 13.04
C PHE A 160 1.41 -14.31 11.53
N THR A 161 0.52 -13.76 10.72
CA THR A 161 0.53 -13.92 9.25
C THR A 161 1.02 -12.69 8.52
N LEU A 162 0.99 -11.52 9.15
CA LEU A 162 1.35 -10.24 8.55
C LEU A 162 2.16 -9.38 9.54
N ILE A 163 3.27 -8.83 9.05
CA ILE A 163 3.99 -7.74 9.74
C ILE A 163 3.99 -6.51 8.84
N ILE A 164 3.57 -5.38 9.38
CA ILE A 164 3.57 -4.09 8.71
C ILE A 164 4.63 -3.19 9.34
N ILE A 165 5.49 -2.59 8.53
CA ILE A 165 6.54 -1.66 8.96
C ILE A 165 6.22 -0.27 8.42
N ASP A 166 5.82 0.66 9.28
CA ASP A 166 5.44 2.03 8.91
C ASP A 166 6.30 3.06 9.66
N THR A 167 7.37 3.56 9.04
CA THR A 167 7.88 3.34 7.69
C THR A 167 9.29 2.75 7.70
N SER A 168 9.79 2.29 6.55
CA SER A 168 11.16 1.81 6.36
C SER A 168 12.21 2.74 6.97
N ALA A 169 12.11 4.04 6.73
CA ALA A 169 13.03 5.06 7.22
C ALA A 169 13.10 5.12 8.77
N ALA A 170 12.01 4.79 9.47
CA ALA A 170 12.00 4.81 10.92
C ALA A 170 12.86 3.70 11.56
N TYR A 171 13.15 2.66 10.81
CA TYR A 171 13.89 1.47 11.25
C TYR A 171 15.21 1.27 10.51
N PHE A 172 15.65 2.29 9.76
CA PHE A 172 16.94 2.27 9.08
C PHE A 172 18.07 2.34 10.12
N GLU A 173 19.01 1.41 10.04
CA GLU A 173 20.12 1.27 11.01
C GLU A 173 21.48 1.70 10.44
N GLY A 174 21.50 2.30 9.26
CA GLY A 174 22.71 2.83 8.63
C GLY A 174 22.89 4.33 8.87
N ASP A 175 23.96 4.87 8.31
CA ASP A 175 24.32 6.29 8.41
C ASP A 175 23.85 7.09 7.19
N ASP A 176 23.67 6.44 6.04
CA ASP A 176 23.25 7.08 4.78
C ASP A 176 22.21 6.26 4.03
N GLU A 177 20.96 6.74 4.07
CA GLU A 177 19.83 6.18 3.32
C GLU A 177 19.97 6.29 1.78
N ASN A 178 20.96 7.02 1.24
CA ASN A 178 21.24 7.08 -0.18
C ASN A 178 22.30 6.05 -0.59
N SER A 179 22.97 5.42 0.36
CA SER A 179 23.89 4.34 0.11
C SER A 179 23.17 3.07 -0.32
N ASN A 180 23.36 2.67 -1.58
CA ASN A 180 22.76 1.44 -2.11
C ASN A 180 23.16 0.21 -1.28
N LYS A 181 24.39 0.15 -0.77
CA LYS A 181 24.85 -0.96 0.09
C LYS A 181 24.08 -1.02 1.39
N GLN A 182 24.01 0.10 2.13
CA GLN A 182 23.32 0.15 3.42
C GLN A 182 21.82 -0.10 3.28
N MET A 183 21.21 0.39 2.19
CA MET A 183 19.79 0.11 1.89
C MET A 183 19.54 -1.35 1.52
N GLY A 184 20.48 -2.02 0.85
CA GLY A 184 20.42 -3.47 0.63
C GLY A 184 20.49 -4.26 1.94
N GLU A 185 21.45 -3.91 2.82
CA GLU A 185 21.58 -4.51 4.16
C GLU A 185 20.33 -4.28 5.02
N HIS A 186 19.73 -3.09 4.94
CA HIS A 186 18.47 -2.78 5.60
C HIS A 186 17.31 -3.64 5.08
N ALA A 187 17.16 -3.75 3.76
CA ALA A 187 16.13 -4.58 3.15
C ALA A 187 16.30 -6.07 3.48
N ALA A 188 17.55 -6.58 3.49
CA ALA A 188 17.85 -7.95 3.92
C ALA A 188 17.49 -8.20 5.39
N ARG A 189 17.74 -7.21 6.26
CA ARG A 189 17.34 -7.25 7.67
C ARG A 189 15.82 -7.30 7.83
N ILE A 190 15.09 -6.47 7.10
CA ILE A 190 13.62 -6.50 7.04
C ILE A 190 13.14 -7.87 6.54
N ARG A 191 13.75 -8.38 5.45
CA ARG A 191 13.42 -9.69 4.91
C ARG A 191 13.59 -10.81 5.94
N SER A 192 14.60 -10.73 6.82
CA SER A 192 14.81 -11.73 7.86
C SER A 192 13.63 -11.88 8.82
N LEU A 193 12.72 -10.91 8.90
CA LEU A 193 11.49 -11.00 9.70
C LEU A 193 10.49 -12.01 9.13
N THR A 194 10.62 -12.44 7.86
CA THR A 194 9.80 -13.54 7.30
C THR A 194 10.07 -14.87 7.99
N GLU A 195 11.17 -15.00 8.73
CA GLU A 195 11.54 -16.20 9.50
C GLU A 195 11.04 -16.17 10.97
N LEU A 196 10.33 -15.11 11.36
CA LEU A 196 9.71 -15.02 12.70
C LEU A 196 8.61 -16.09 12.88
N PRO A 197 8.20 -16.40 14.15
CA PRO A 197 7.11 -17.32 14.42
C PRO A 197 5.87 -17.03 13.58
N GLY A 198 5.30 -18.05 12.95
CA GLY A 198 4.21 -17.93 12.00
C GLY A 198 4.66 -17.64 10.55
N ARG A 199 5.95 -17.37 10.31
CA ARG A 199 6.51 -17.05 8.98
C ARG A 199 5.65 -16.04 8.23
N PRO A 200 5.52 -14.80 8.75
CA PRO A 200 4.61 -13.79 8.24
C PRO A 200 5.02 -13.27 6.86
N CYS A 201 4.05 -12.68 6.18
CA CYS A 201 4.28 -11.71 5.10
C CYS A 201 4.78 -10.40 5.70
N ILE A 202 5.77 -9.77 5.08
CA ILE A 202 6.28 -8.46 5.51
C ILE A 202 5.86 -7.42 4.48
N VAL A 203 5.22 -6.35 4.94
CA VAL A 203 4.86 -5.19 4.10
C VAL A 203 5.49 -3.95 4.70
N THR A 204 6.39 -3.33 3.96
CA THR A 204 7.17 -2.18 4.41
C THR A 204 6.79 -0.91 3.67
N ALA A 205 6.25 0.07 4.38
CA ALA A 205 5.96 1.39 3.83
C ALA A 205 7.25 2.12 3.45
N CYS A 206 7.38 2.46 2.18
CA CYS A 206 8.56 3.12 1.62
C CYS A 206 8.20 4.47 0.98
N HIS A 207 9.14 5.41 1.03
CA HIS A 207 9.09 6.58 0.17
C HIS A 207 9.75 6.26 -1.17
N PRO A 208 9.25 6.80 -2.27
CA PRO A 208 9.90 6.63 -3.56
C PRO A 208 11.18 7.46 -3.65
N VAL A 209 11.97 7.22 -4.68
CA VAL A 209 13.09 8.10 -5.04
C VAL A 209 12.59 9.53 -5.23
N LYS A 210 13.46 10.51 -4.98
CA LYS A 210 13.13 11.93 -5.11
C LYS A 210 12.63 12.25 -6.54
N ASN A 211 11.54 13.00 -6.64
CA ASN A 211 10.90 13.39 -7.91
C ASN A 211 10.40 12.20 -8.77
N ALA A 212 10.08 11.06 -8.16
CA ALA A 212 9.49 9.94 -8.88
C ALA A 212 8.17 10.35 -9.58
N ALA A 213 8.00 9.94 -10.82
CA ALA A 213 6.72 10.01 -11.52
C ALA A 213 5.74 8.98 -10.95
N ASP A 214 4.44 9.15 -11.14
CA ASP A 214 3.44 8.23 -10.56
C ASP A 214 3.44 6.85 -11.23
N ASP A 215 3.98 6.75 -12.42
CA ASP A 215 4.21 5.51 -13.17
C ASP A 215 5.57 4.84 -12.87
N ASN A 216 6.37 5.44 -11.97
CA ASN A 216 7.69 4.91 -11.58
C ASN A 216 7.97 5.13 -10.08
N LEU A 217 7.10 4.58 -9.23
CA LEU A 217 7.20 4.65 -7.78
C LEU A 217 8.09 3.50 -7.24
N LEU A 218 9.40 3.58 -7.48
CA LEU A 218 10.36 2.63 -6.91
C LEU A 218 10.80 3.09 -5.51
N PRO A 219 11.02 2.16 -4.56
CA PRO A 219 11.43 2.50 -3.20
C PRO A 219 12.80 3.21 -3.19
N LYS A 220 12.97 4.17 -2.27
CA LYS A 220 14.27 4.82 -2.01
C LYS A 220 15.32 3.75 -1.67
N GLY A 221 16.56 3.95 -2.12
CA GLY A 221 17.66 2.98 -1.97
C GLY A 221 18.00 2.26 -3.27
N GLY A 222 17.43 2.74 -4.39
CA GLY A 222 17.74 2.26 -5.73
C GLY A 222 17.40 0.79 -5.94
N GLY A 223 18.14 0.14 -6.85
CA GLY A 223 17.92 -1.26 -7.19
C GLY A 223 18.15 -2.23 -6.04
N ASN A 224 19.00 -1.89 -5.06
CA ASN A 224 19.37 -2.84 -4.01
C ASN A 224 18.22 -3.13 -3.05
N PHE A 225 17.43 -2.13 -2.65
CA PHE A 225 16.23 -2.39 -1.86
C PHE A 225 15.21 -3.23 -2.66
N LEU A 226 14.97 -2.85 -3.92
CA LEU A 226 14.04 -3.56 -4.81
C LEU A 226 14.49 -5.02 -5.07
N ASN A 227 15.81 -5.27 -5.15
CA ASN A 227 16.34 -6.61 -5.35
C ASN A 227 16.04 -7.55 -4.18
N GLU A 228 16.03 -7.05 -2.95
CA GLU A 228 15.79 -7.84 -1.74
C GLU A 228 14.31 -8.14 -1.50
N VAL A 229 13.36 -7.33 -1.99
CA VAL A 229 11.93 -7.61 -1.82
C VAL A 229 11.40 -8.56 -2.90
N ASP A 230 10.29 -9.23 -2.64
CA ASP A 230 9.62 -10.11 -3.58
C ASP A 230 8.64 -9.35 -4.49
N GLY A 231 8.24 -8.16 -4.07
CA GLY A 231 7.42 -7.26 -4.87
C GLY A 231 7.45 -5.83 -4.35
N ASN A 232 7.19 -4.88 -5.26
CA ASN A 232 6.99 -3.48 -4.92
C ASN A 232 5.55 -3.10 -5.26
N LEU A 233 4.71 -3.08 -4.24
CA LEU A 233 3.36 -2.56 -4.34
C LEU A 233 3.42 -1.04 -4.30
N THR A 234 2.71 -0.39 -5.19
CA THR A 234 2.71 1.07 -5.31
C THR A 234 1.33 1.63 -5.06
N LEU A 235 1.28 2.75 -4.37
CA LEU A 235 0.04 3.47 -4.13
C LEU A 235 0.12 4.82 -4.86
N ALA A 236 -0.52 4.89 -6.02
CA ALA A 236 -0.62 6.10 -6.83
C ALA A 236 -1.89 6.87 -6.45
N ARG A 237 -1.76 8.17 -6.23
CA ARG A 237 -2.89 9.02 -5.88
C ARG A 237 -3.42 9.74 -7.10
N THR A 238 -4.71 9.56 -7.35
CA THR A 238 -5.49 10.41 -8.24
C THR A 238 -6.14 11.55 -7.45
N ASP A 239 -6.91 12.43 -8.11
CA ASP A 239 -7.56 13.55 -7.43
C ASP A 239 -8.51 13.10 -6.30
N MET A 240 -9.18 11.97 -6.47
CA MET A 240 -10.26 11.51 -5.60
C MET A 240 -9.98 10.17 -4.91
N THR A 241 -9.08 9.36 -5.48
CA THR A 241 -8.84 7.98 -5.06
C THR A 241 -7.35 7.69 -4.94
N VAL A 242 -7.01 6.56 -4.37
CA VAL A 242 -5.67 5.99 -4.43
C VAL A 242 -5.76 4.59 -5.02
N GLU A 243 -4.86 4.30 -5.92
CA GLU A 243 -4.78 3.05 -6.67
C GLU A 243 -3.58 2.25 -6.19
N LEU A 244 -3.83 1.03 -5.76
CA LEU A 244 -2.81 0.05 -5.41
C LEU A 244 -2.59 -0.89 -6.57
N HIS A 245 -1.37 -0.93 -7.05
CA HIS A 245 -0.88 -1.89 -8.03
C HIS A 245 0.60 -2.17 -7.77
N TRP A 246 1.31 -2.84 -8.66
CA TRP A 246 2.74 -3.05 -8.53
C TRP A 246 3.53 -2.35 -9.64
N GLN A 247 4.80 -2.04 -9.35
CA GLN A 247 5.73 -1.46 -10.33
C GLN A 247 7.14 -2.02 -10.11
N GLY A 248 7.83 -2.27 -11.19
CA GLY A 248 9.22 -2.72 -11.21
C GLY A 248 9.42 -4.20 -10.92
N LYS A 249 8.92 -4.74 -9.82
CA LYS A 249 9.08 -6.15 -9.44
C LYS A 249 7.85 -6.67 -8.72
N PHE A 250 7.40 -7.86 -9.10
CA PHE A 250 6.37 -8.59 -8.38
C PHE A 250 6.52 -10.09 -8.63
N ARG A 251 6.60 -10.88 -7.56
CA ARG A 251 6.61 -12.34 -7.60
C ARG A 251 5.22 -12.85 -7.20
N GLY A 252 4.32 -12.91 -8.19
CA GLY A 252 2.94 -13.34 -8.00
C GLY A 252 2.20 -13.32 -9.32
N PRO A 253 0.95 -13.76 -9.33
CA PRO A 253 0.08 -13.59 -10.48
C PRO A 253 -0.24 -12.10 -10.70
N GLU A 254 -0.52 -11.73 -11.94
CA GLU A 254 -1.05 -10.41 -12.24
C GLU A 254 -2.39 -10.19 -11.52
N PHE A 255 -2.62 -8.99 -11.02
CA PHE A 255 -3.87 -8.63 -10.34
C PHE A 255 -4.36 -7.26 -10.80
N SER A 256 -5.68 -7.06 -10.80
CA SER A 256 -6.29 -5.79 -11.15
C SER A 256 -6.00 -4.73 -10.08
N PRO A 257 -5.81 -3.45 -10.45
CA PRO A 257 -5.62 -2.39 -9.48
C PRO A 257 -6.73 -2.35 -8.43
N ILE A 258 -6.33 -2.21 -7.17
CA ILE A 258 -7.27 -2.09 -6.04
C ILE A 258 -7.45 -0.61 -5.73
N ILE A 259 -8.68 -0.13 -5.82
CA ILE A 259 -8.97 1.29 -5.64
C ILE A 259 -9.50 1.56 -4.23
N PHE A 260 -8.92 2.59 -3.61
CA PHE A 260 -9.34 3.06 -2.29
C PHE A 260 -9.75 4.53 -2.34
N GLN A 261 -10.70 4.89 -1.49
CA GLN A 261 -11.02 6.27 -1.15
C GLN A 261 -10.35 6.62 0.16
N LEU A 262 -9.72 7.80 0.23
CA LEU A 262 -9.24 8.39 1.47
C LEU A 262 -10.28 9.39 1.98
N ARG A 263 -10.87 9.12 3.14
CA ARG A 263 -11.91 9.97 3.75
C ARG A 263 -11.39 10.60 5.03
N GLN A 264 -11.64 11.90 5.18
CA GLN A 264 -11.47 12.57 6.45
C GLN A 264 -12.66 12.26 7.34
N VAL A 265 -12.39 11.70 8.51
CA VAL A 265 -13.39 11.38 9.52
C VAL A 265 -13.08 12.09 10.82
N THR A 266 -14.09 12.30 11.65
CA THR A 266 -13.97 12.77 13.04
C THR A 266 -14.57 11.72 13.95
N ASN A 267 -13.96 11.54 15.13
CA ASN A 267 -14.43 10.56 16.10
C ASN A 267 -14.67 11.27 17.45
N PRO A 268 -15.79 11.04 18.15
CA PRO A 268 -16.09 11.66 19.44
C PRO A 268 -15.06 11.41 20.54
N LYS A 269 -14.29 10.32 20.42
CA LYS A 269 -13.21 9.96 21.34
C LYS A 269 -11.91 10.74 21.08
N LEU A 270 -11.79 11.42 19.94
CA LEU A 270 -10.60 12.15 19.51
C LEU A 270 -10.86 13.66 19.62
N LYS A 271 -10.56 14.22 20.77
CA LYS A 271 -10.71 15.66 21.06
C LYS A 271 -9.41 16.24 21.56
N ASP A 272 -9.17 17.52 21.21
CA ASP A 272 -8.11 18.30 21.83
C ASP A 272 -8.48 18.77 23.25
N SER A 273 -7.59 19.52 23.90
CA SER A 273 -7.80 20.09 25.25
C SER A 273 -8.97 21.07 25.33
N ASP A 274 -9.36 21.65 24.18
CA ASP A 274 -10.47 22.59 24.08
C ASP A 274 -11.80 21.88 23.74
N GLY A 275 -11.79 20.54 23.64
CA GLY A 275 -12.95 19.73 23.31
C GLY A 275 -13.29 19.70 21.82
N ARG A 276 -12.42 20.21 20.92
CA ARG A 276 -12.62 20.20 19.47
C ARG A 276 -12.27 18.83 18.92
N LEU A 277 -13.08 18.34 18.00
CA LEU A 277 -12.84 17.06 17.33
C LEU A 277 -11.58 17.12 16.44
N LEU A 278 -10.67 16.18 16.66
CA LEU A 278 -9.48 16.02 15.82
C LEU A 278 -9.82 15.15 14.60
N PRO A 279 -9.67 15.69 13.38
CA PRO A 279 -9.93 14.91 12.18
C PRO A 279 -8.76 13.94 11.92
N THR A 280 -9.09 12.76 11.38
CA THR A 280 -8.09 11.80 10.88
C THR A 280 -8.48 11.29 9.51
N ILE A 281 -7.58 10.54 8.85
CA ILE A 281 -7.81 10.01 7.49
C ILE A 281 -7.88 8.49 7.56
N LEU A 282 -8.96 7.93 7.03
CA LEU A 282 -9.15 6.50 6.84
C LEU A 282 -9.21 6.15 5.36
N ALA A 283 -8.79 4.92 5.03
CA ALA A 283 -8.99 4.32 3.72
C ALA A 283 -10.20 3.39 3.75
N SER A 284 -10.94 3.34 2.67
CA SER A 284 -11.97 2.33 2.41
C SER A 284 -11.82 1.83 0.98
N HIS A 285 -12.03 0.52 0.76
CA HIS A 285 -12.11 -0.04 -0.58
C HIS A 285 -13.26 0.60 -1.34
N LEU A 286 -13.05 0.87 -2.62
CA LEU A 286 -14.04 1.49 -3.49
C LEU A 286 -14.45 0.51 -4.58
N SER A 287 -15.72 0.10 -4.57
CA SER A 287 -16.29 -0.75 -5.61
C SER A 287 -16.33 -0.03 -6.97
N GLU A 288 -16.46 -0.78 -8.06
CA GLU A 288 -16.61 -0.20 -9.40
C GLU A 288 -17.78 0.79 -9.47
N ALA A 289 -18.92 0.45 -8.88
CA ALA A 289 -20.06 1.36 -8.80
C ALA A 289 -19.71 2.66 -8.05
N GLY A 290 -19.02 2.56 -6.92
CA GLY A 290 -18.55 3.72 -6.16
C GLY A 290 -17.51 4.55 -6.94
N GLN A 291 -16.64 3.91 -7.73
CA GLN A 291 -15.71 4.61 -8.63
C GLN A 291 -16.48 5.41 -9.68
N GLN A 292 -17.47 4.80 -10.35
CA GLN A 292 -18.32 5.46 -11.33
C GLN A 292 -19.08 6.65 -10.73
N GLU A 293 -19.61 6.51 -9.50
CA GLU A 293 -20.28 7.61 -8.79
C GLU A 293 -19.32 8.78 -8.52
N ILE A 294 -18.10 8.50 -8.04
CA ILE A 294 -17.09 9.53 -7.78
C ILE A 294 -16.66 10.22 -9.08
N GLU A 295 -16.44 9.44 -10.14
CA GLU A 295 -16.08 10.00 -11.45
C GLU A 295 -17.19 10.86 -12.03
N CYS A 296 -18.43 10.40 -11.95
CA CYS A 296 -19.60 11.17 -12.38
C CYS A 296 -19.72 12.48 -11.58
N ALA A 297 -19.63 12.40 -10.25
CA ALA A 297 -19.67 13.57 -9.38
C ALA A 297 -18.51 14.55 -9.66
N PHE A 298 -17.33 14.05 -10.00
CA PHE A 298 -16.19 14.87 -10.35
C PHE A 298 -16.35 15.53 -11.74
N ARG A 299 -16.87 14.78 -12.71
CA ARG A 299 -17.22 15.30 -14.03
C ARG A 299 -18.25 16.43 -13.92
N ASN A 300 -19.33 16.22 -13.18
CA ASN A 300 -20.37 17.21 -12.95
C ASN A 300 -19.83 18.48 -12.25
N ARG A 301 -18.88 18.32 -11.32
CA ARG A 301 -18.21 19.47 -10.69
C ARG A 301 -17.34 20.24 -11.67
N LYS A 302 -16.60 19.55 -12.54
CA LYS A 302 -15.80 20.18 -13.60
C LYS A 302 -16.67 20.97 -14.56
N GLU A 303 -17.79 20.39 -15.02
CA GLU A 303 -18.74 21.09 -15.90
C GLU A 303 -19.30 22.35 -15.23
N LYS A 304 -19.81 22.23 -13.99
CA LYS A 304 -20.32 23.41 -13.23
C LYS A 304 -19.27 24.50 -13.08
N LEU A 305 -18.03 24.14 -12.73
CA LEU A 305 -16.95 25.12 -12.57
C LEU A 305 -16.56 25.75 -13.92
N LEU A 306 -16.49 24.95 -14.99
CA LEU A 306 -16.16 25.42 -16.34
C LEU A 306 -17.17 26.47 -16.83
N HIS A 307 -18.48 26.21 -16.66
CA HIS A 307 -19.55 27.18 -16.97
C HIS A 307 -19.47 28.42 -16.08
N THR A 308 -19.13 28.29 -14.79
CA THR A 308 -18.99 29.42 -13.88
C THR A 308 -17.81 30.32 -14.28
N ILE A 309 -16.69 29.75 -14.70
CA ILE A 309 -15.54 30.49 -15.25
C ILE A 309 -15.92 31.21 -16.54
N ALA A 310 -16.68 30.55 -17.42
CA ALA A 310 -17.13 31.15 -18.69
C ALA A 310 -18.00 32.40 -18.48
N ASN A 311 -18.87 32.35 -17.47
CA ASN A 311 -19.89 33.39 -17.25
C ASN A 311 -19.41 34.53 -16.33
N GLY A 312 -18.17 34.51 -15.83
CA GLY A 312 -17.83 35.37 -14.72
C GLY A 312 -16.57 36.21 -14.75
N GLY A 313 -15.73 36.18 -15.80
CA GLY A 313 -14.45 36.91 -15.79
C GLY A 313 -13.51 36.47 -14.67
N ASP A 314 -12.49 37.26 -14.36
CA ASP A 314 -11.48 37.00 -13.35
C ASP A 314 -12.07 36.88 -11.94
N GLN A 315 -12.09 35.66 -11.41
CA GLN A 315 -12.66 35.37 -10.09
C GLN A 315 -11.66 34.67 -9.21
N SER A 316 -11.58 35.13 -7.96
CA SER A 316 -10.83 34.42 -6.92
C SER A 316 -11.49 33.06 -6.63
N GLN A 317 -10.68 32.10 -6.18
CA GLN A 317 -11.21 30.78 -5.76
C GLN A 317 -12.30 30.88 -4.68
N THR A 318 -12.27 31.95 -3.90
CA THR A 318 -13.30 32.25 -2.88
C THR A 318 -14.63 32.62 -3.54
N GLU A 319 -14.61 33.44 -4.57
CA GLU A 319 -15.81 33.85 -5.30
C GLU A 319 -16.39 32.71 -6.11
N LEU A 320 -15.54 31.92 -6.77
CA LEU A 320 -15.96 30.69 -7.43
C LEU A 320 -16.63 29.71 -6.48
N ALA A 321 -16.05 29.50 -5.28
CA ALA A 321 -16.66 28.64 -4.27
C ALA A 321 -18.04 29.16 -3.84
N LYS A 322 -18.17 30.47 -3.60
CA LYS A 322 -19.45 31.10 -3.22
C LYS A 322 -20.50 30.96 -4.32
N LYS A 323 -20.15 31.26 -5.58
CA LYS A 323 -21.07 31.16 -6.73
C LYS A 323 -21.56 29.73 -6.96
N LEU A 324 -20.69 28.73 -6.73
CA LEU A 324 -21.01 27.32 -6.87
C LEU A 324 -21.73 26.73 -5.64
N GLY A 325 -21.86 27.50 -4.56
CA GLY A 325 -22.40 27.00 -3.30
C GLY A 325 -21.51 25.95 -2.64
N TRP A 326 -20.20 25.99 -2.91
CA TRP A 326 -19.25 25.04 -2.32
C TRP A 326 -18.67 25.58 -1.01
N TYR A 327 -19.20 25.07 0.09
CA TYR A 327 -18.78 25.43 1.44
C TYR A 327 -18.20 24.23 2.18
N ALA A 328 -17.20 24.47 3.02
CA ALA A 328 -16.70 23.49 3.95
C ALA A 328 -17.69 23.27 5.11
N LYS A 329 -17.46 22.26 5.95
CA LYS A 329 -18.35 21.92 7.08
C LYS A 329 -18.50 23.07 8.10
N ASP A 330 -17.53 23.97 8.18
CA ASP A 330 -17.52 25.15 9.04
C ASP A 330 -18.21 26.37 8.41
N GLY A 331 -18.84 26.22 7.24
CA GLY A 331 -19.51 27.28 6.50
C GLY A 331 -18.58 28.19 5.72
N THR A 332 -17.28 27.99 5.71
CA THR A 332 -16.34 28.78 4.93
C THR A 332 -16.31 28.34 3.45
N PRO A 333 -16.03 29.25 2.48
CA PRO A 333 -15.91 28.89 1.06
C PRO A 333 -14.82 27.83 0.85
N TYR A 334 -15.16 26.72 0.19
CA TYR A 334 -14.28 25.54 0.05
C TYR A 334 -13.26 25.70 -1.09
N LYS A 335 -12.28 26.57 -0.88
CA LYS A 335 -11.22 26.91 -1.85
C LYS A 335 -10.43 25.66 -2.31
N THR A 336 -10.18 24.72 -1.41
CA THR A 336 -9.44 23.49 -1.75
C THR A 336 -10.19 22.67 -2.79
N LEU A 337 -11.52 22.60 -2.74
CA LEU A 337 -12.33 21.90 -3.71
C LEU A 337 -12.26 22.60 -5.07
N VAL A 338 -12.36 23.94 -5.10
CA VAL A 338 -12.20 24.74 -6.31
C VAL A 338 -10.83 24.50 -6.92
N SER A 339 -9.75 24.61 -6.12
CA SER A 339 -8.38 24.40 -6.59
C SER A 339 -8.15 23.01 -7.21
N ARG A 340 -8.69 21.96 -6.57
CA ARG A 340 -8.62 20.59 -7.12
C ARG A 340 -9.37 20.46 -8.44
N THR A 341 -10.56 21.06 -8.53
CA THR A 341 -11.38 21.01 -9.75
C THR A 341 -10.71 21.76 -10.89
N ILE A 342 -10.09 22.93 -10.60
CA ILE A 342 -9.28 23.68 -11.56
C ILE A 342 -8.12 22.83 -12.10
N LYS A 343 -7.35 22.15 -11.23
CA LYS A 343 -6.27 21.25 -11.68
C LYS A 343 -6.78 20.14 -12.59
N GLY A 344 -7.97 19.61 -12.31
CA GLY A 344 -8.62 18.63 -13.19
C GLY A 344 -8.95 19.22 -14.56
N LEU A 345 -9.46 20.46 -14.63
CA LEU A 345 -9.72 21.16 -15.88
C LEU A 345 -8.43 21.55 -16.63
N GLU A 346 -7.35 21.91 -15.91
CA GLU A 346 -6.02 22.15 -16.49
C GLU A 346 -5.44 20.88 -17.12
N LYS A 347 -5.56 19.73 -16.42
CA LYS A 347 -5.15 18.41 -16.94
C LYS A 347 -5.91 18.04 -18.23
N ASP A 348 -7.20 18.35 -18.27
CA ASP A 348 -8.03 18.14 -19.45
C ASP A 348 -7.81 19.23 -20.53
N LYS A 349 -6.90 20.19 -20.29
CA LYS A 349 -6.59 21.31 -21.17
C LYS A 349 -7.80 22.21 -21.48
N LEU A 350 -8.79 22.25 -20.60
CA LEU A 350 -9.98 23.08 -20.77
C LEU A 350 -9.81 24.52 -20.24
N VAL A 351 -8.91 24.66 -19.24
CA VAL A 351 -8.51 25.96 -18.68
C VAL A 351 -7.00 26.06 -18.60
N LYS A 352 -6.48 27.27 -18.46
CA LYS A 352 -5.07 27.60 -18.24
C LYS A 352 -4.96 28.76 -17.25
N LYS A 353 -3.80 28.91 -16.62
CA LYS A 353 -3.47 30.11 -15.85
C LYS A 353 -3.18 31.25 -16.83
N GLY A 354 -3.94 32.35 -16.72
CA GLY A 354 -3.69 33.61 -17.37
C GLY A 354 -2.96 34.61 -16.47
N LEU A 355 -2.72 35.81 -16.95
CA LEU A 355 -2.08 36.89 -16.21
C LEU A 355 -2.94 37.35 -15.02
N ASP A 356 -4.26 37.41 -15.20
CA ASP A 356 -5.21 37.93 -14.22
C ASP A 356 -6.10 36.85 -13.59
N GLY A 357 -5.84 35.56 -13.83
CA GLY A 357 -6.65 34.48 -13.25
C GLY A 357 -6.68 33.20 -14.09
N ILE A 358 -7.84 32.55 -14.11
CA ILE A 358 -8.05 31.30 -14.84
C ILE A 358 -8.82 31.59 -16.12
N GLU A 359 -8.20 31.26 -17.24
CA GLU A 359 -8.76 31.49 -18.59
C GLU A 359 -9.21 30.18 -19.23
N LEU A 360 -10.29 30.25 -20.02
CA LEU A 360 -10.71 29.16 -20.89
C LEU A 360 -9.77 29.02 -22.08
N THR A 361 -9.40 27.78 -22.40
CA THR A 361 -8.74 27.45 -23.65
C THR A 361 -9.75 27.40 -24.82
N SER A 362 -9.26 27.26 -26.05
CA SER A 362 -10.13 26.99 -27.21
C SER A 362 -10.95 25.70 -27.02
N ALA A 363 -10.35 24.65 -26.43
CA ALA A 363 -11.04 23.40 -26.10
C ALA A 363 -12.11 23.60 -25.02
N GLY A 364 -11.84 24.43 -24.01
CA GLY A 364 -12.82 24.77 -22.98
C GLY A 364 -14.04 25.50 -23.53
N LYS A 365 -13.81 26.49 -24.42
CA LYS A 365 -14.89 27.20 -25.10
C LYS A 365 -15.74 26.29 -26.00
N ALA A 366 -15.08 25.36 -26.74
CA ALA A 366 -15.79 24.38 -27.56
C ALA A 366 -16.62 23.41 -26.69
N ARG A 367 -16.11 22.97 -25.54
CA ARG A 367 -16.84 22.10 -24.62
C ARG A 367 -18.11 22.73 -24.08
N ILE A 368 -18.06 24.00 -23.69
CA ILE A 368 -19.24 24.75 -23.23
C ILE A 368 -20.30 24.82 -24.33
N LYS A 369 -19.89 25.18 -25.55
CA LYS A 369 -20.80 25.28 -26.70
C LYS A 369 -21.50 23.94 -27.00
N GLN A 370 -20.78 22.82 -26.85
CA GLN A 370 -21.38 21.49 -27.02
C GLN A 370 -22.41 21.17 -25.94
N SER A 371 -22.14 21.54 -24.67
CA SER A 371 -23.08 21.31 -23.57
C SER A 371 -24.35 22.14 -23.68
N GLU A 372 -24.27 23.33 -24.22
CA GLU A 372 -25.44 24.23 -24.50
C GLU A 372 -26.35 23.66 -25.62
N ILE A 373 -25.74 23.10 -26.67
CA ILE A 373 -26.48 22.46 -27.76
C ILE A 373 -27.19 21.19 -27.27
N GLY A 374 -26.52 20.38 -26.44
CA GLY A 374 -27.10 19.15 -25.90
C GLY A 374 -28.26 19.39 -24.92
N ASN A 375 -28.24 20.50 -24.18
CA ASN A 375 -29.35 20.90 -23.31
C ASN A 375 -30.51 21.59 -24.04
N GLY A 376 -30.28 22.14 -25.25
CA GLY A 376 -31.32 22.79 -26.07
C GLY A 376 -32.14 21.83 -26.95
N ALA A 377 -31.67 20.60 -27.15
CA ALA A 377 -32.35 19.60 -27.99
C ALA A 377 -33.43 18.77 -27.23
N GLY A 378 -33.74 19.11 -25.99
CA GLY A 378 -34.69 18.38 -25.14
C GLY A 378 -36.05 19.05 -24.91
N VAL A 379 -36.39 20.12 -25.61
CA VAL A 379 -37.69 20.81 -25.47
C VAL A 379 -38.27 21.09 -26.83
N GLU A 380 -38.66 20.04 -27.51
CA GLU A 380 -39.75 20.06 -28.51
C GLU A 380 -40.49 18.72 -28.36
N LEU A 381 -41.46 18.69 -27.46
CA LEU A 381 -42.51 17.69 -27.45
C LEU A 381 -43.80 18.41 -27.81
N ASP A 382 -44.17 18.18 -29.04
CA ASP A 382 -45.52 18.13 -29.63
C ASP A 382 -46.68 18.60 -28.72
N SER A 383 -47.11 19.80 -29.02
CA SER A 383 -48.51 20.14 -28.93
C SER A 383 -49.12 19.82 -30.30
N ASP A 384 -49.59 18.60 -30.52
CA ASP A 384 -50.51 18.30 -31.59
C ASP A 384 -51.89 18.22 -30.97
N ASP A 385 -52.59 19.36 -31.06
CA ASP A 385 -54.04 19.45 -30.93
C ASP A 385 -54.65 18.88 -32.24
N GLY A 386 -55.32 17.78 -32.11
CA GLY A 386 -56.07 17.16 -33.17
C GLY A 386 -57.47 16.81 -32.69
N ASP A 387 -58.46 17.58 -33.11
CA ASP A 387 -59.89 17.37 -33.19
C ASP A 387 -60.49 16.05 -32.68
#